data_fd9236a2916c09b8c7e53062008d0a94
#
_entry.id   fd9236a2916c09b8c7e53062008d0a94
#
_cell.length_a   1.000
_cell.length_b   1.000
_cell.length_c   1.000
_cell.angle_alpha   90.00
_cell.angle_beta   90.00
_cell.angle_gamma   90.00
#
_symmetry.space_group_name_H-M   'P 1'
#
loop_
_entity.id
_entity.type
_entity.pdbx_description
1 polymer ?
#
loop_
_entity_poly.entity_id
_entity_poly.type
_entity_poly.pdbx_seq_one_letter_code
_entity_poly.pdbx_strand_id
1 'polypeptide(L)'
;TIALIDDDRNILTSLSIALEKEGFNIQTYLDGESALIGLSRTPPDLAVIDIKMPRMDGEELLKKLRKKTSMPVIFLTSKDEEVDELLGLKLGADDFVKKSGGFSTKVLIERIRVQLRKKNDNLEENRNIISHGKLKLDPSQLECEWDGKQLPDKLTTTEFLIVKELAKRPGIIKERSQLMDVAYREDTEIEDRTIDSH
;
A
#
# COMPACT_ATOMS: atom_id res chain seq x y z
N THR A 1 6.90 8.21 4.86
CA THR A 1 7.37 9.49 4.26
C THR A 1 6.38 9.96 3.20
N ILE A 2 6.00 11.25 3.22
CA ILE A 2 5.13 11.89 2.24
C ILE A 2 5.93 12.95 1.48
N ALA A 3 5.82 12.94 0.14
CA ALA A 3 6.37 14.03 -0.67
C ALA A 3 5.28 15.07 -0.97
N LEU A 4 5.61 16.34 -0.81
CA LEU A 4 4.78 17.48 -1.18
C LEU A 4 5.46 18.23 -2.33
N ILE A 5 4.74 18.41 -3.43
CA ILE A 5 5.26 19.07 -4.62
C ILE A 5 4.30 20.19 -5.00
N ASP A 6 4.74 21.43 -4.88
CA ASP A 6 3.95 22.64 -5.12
C ASP A 6 4.90 23.83 -5.35
N ASP A 7 4.63 24.73 -6.28
CA ASP A 7 5.48 25.91 -6.51
C ASP A 7 5.26 27.01 -5.48
N ASP A 8 4.17 26.95 -4.69
CA ASP A 8 3.91 27.86 -3.58
C ASP A 8 4.55 27.38 -2.26
N ARG A 9 5.59 28.08 -1.85
CA ARG A 9 6.29 27.81 -0.57
C ARG A 9 5.39 27.88 0.66
N ASN A 10 4.36 28.75 0.64
CA ASN A 10 3.48 28.90 1.80
C ASN A 10 2.59 27.68 1.96
N ILE A 11 2.13 27.13 0.85
CA ILE A 11 1.37 25.85 0.83
C ILE A 11 2.25 24.73 1.37
N LEU A 12 3.46 24.57 0.83
CA LEU A 12 4.41 23.54 1.30
C LEU A 12 4.67 23.67 2.80
N THR A 13 4.96 24.88 3.29
CA THR A 13 5.25 25.11 4.72
C THR A 13 4.04 24.75 5.59
N SER A 14 2.85 25.22 5.21
CA SER A 14 1.61 24.99 5.96
C SER A 14 1.25 23.51 6.03
N LEU A 15 1.36 22.81 4.89
CA LEU A 15 1.08 21.38 4.80
C LEU A 15 2.13 20.54 5.54
N SER A 16 3.43 20.91 5.43
CA SER A 16 4.49 20.21 6.15
C SER A 16 4.25 20.24 7.66
N ILE A 17 4.01 21.44 8.23
CA ILE A 17 3.73 21.58 9.66
C ILE A 17 2.53 20.73 10.11
N ALA A 18 1.47 20.71 9.29
CA ALA A 18 0.26 19.98 9.63
C ALA A 18 0.47 18.47 9.58
N LEU A 19 1.17 17.98 8.55
CA LEU A 19 1.43 16.55 8.37
C LEU A 19 2.49 16.01 9.35
N GLU A 20 3.51 16.81 9.68
CA GLU A 20 4.50 16.47 10.71
C GLU A 20 3.86 16.31 12.09
N LYS A 21 2.87 17.15 12.45
CA LYS A 21 2.08 16.99 13.68
C LYS A 21 1.31 15.67 13.74
N GLU A 22 0.96 15.11 12.60
CA GLU A 22 0.29 13.80 12.46
C GLU A 22 1.30 12.62 12.41
N GLY A 23 2.60 12.90 12.57
CA GLY A 23 3.66 11.91 12.65
C GLY A 23 4.24 11.49 11.29
N PHE A 24 3.97 12.22 10.21
CA PHE A 24 4.55 11.93 8.91
C PHE A 24 5.94 12.57 8.75
N ASN A 25 6.87 11.85 8.10
CA ASN A 25 8.10 12.45 7.60
C ASN A 25 7.81 13.12 6.25
N ILE A 26 8.28 14.36 6.05
CA ILE A 26 7.95 15.17 4.88
C ILE A 26 9.19 15.44 4.02
N GLN A 27 9.01 15.31 2.70
CA GLN A 27 9.93 15.78 1.67
C GLN A 27 9.22 16.86 0.85
N THR A 28 9.84 17.99 0.59
CA THR A 28 9.23 19.09 -0.17
C THR A 28 10.01 19.40 -1.43
N TYR A 29 9.29 19.71 -2.51
CA TYR A 29 9.84 20.08 -3.82
C TYR A 29 9.06 21.27 -4.37
N LEU A 30 9.75 22.26 -4.93
CA LEU A 30 9.17 23.49 -5.48
C LEU A 30 8.84 23.40 -7.00
N ASP A 31 9.22 22.31 -7.64
CA ASP A 31 9.01 22.10 -9.07
C ASP A 31 9.06 20.61 -9.43
N GLY A 32 8.49 20.26 -10.59
CA GLY A 32 8.42 18.88 -11.06
C GLY A 32 9.77 18.25 -11.40
N GLU A 33 10.76 19.04 -11.83
CA GLU A 33 12.08 18.49 -12.20
C GLU A 33 12.86 18.05 -10.97
N SER A 34 12.95 18.92 -9.95
CA SER A 34 13.57 18.60 -8.66
C SER A 34 12.87 17.43 -7.97
N ALA A 35 11.53 17.40 -8.04
CA ALA A 35 10.74 16.29 -7.55
C ALA A 35 11.08 14.97 -8.25
N LEU A 36 11.12 14.94 -9.57
CA LEU A 36 11.42 13.74 -10.35
C LEU A 36 12.79 13.14 -9.98
N ILE A 37 13.79 13.99 -9.76
CA ILE A 37 15.13 13.56 -9.33
C ILE A 37 15.10 13.06 -7.88
N GLY A 38 14.51 13.83 -6.96
CA GLY A 38 14.46 13.51 -5.55
C GLY A 38 13.69 12.22 -5.26
N LEU A 39 12.51 12.06 -5.84
CA LEU A 39 11.64 10.89 -5.70
C LEU A 39 12.28 9.61 -6.29
N SER A 40 13.16 9.76 -7.30
CA SER A 40 13.90 8.62 -7.85
C SER A 40 15.05 8.16 -6.94
N ARG A 41 15.61 9.05 -6.12
CA ARG A 41 16.70 8.75 -5.19
C ARG A 41 16.20 8.23 -3.85
N THR A 42 15.17 8.88 -3.33
CA THR A 42 14.58 8.56 -2.03
C THR A 42 13.06 8.46 -2.19
N PRO A 43 12.56 7.28 -2.62
CA PRO A 43 11.14 7.09 -2.88
C PRO A 43 10.31 7.27 -1.59
N PRO A 44 9.26 8.12 -1.60
CA PRO A 44 8.32 8.24 -0.49
C PRO A 44 7.25 7.14 -0.54
N ASP A 45 6.42 7.10 0.48
CA ASP A 45 5.28 6.19 0.52
C ASP A 45 4.10 6.69 -0.29
N LEU A 46 3.96 8.03 -0.42
CA LEU A 46 2.91 8.72 -1.17
C LEU A 46 3.41 10.11 -1.59
N ALA A 47 2.95 10.59 -2.74
CA ALA A 47 3.17 11.97 -3.17
C ALA A 47 1.86 12.75 -3.26
N VAL A 48 1.91 14.02 -2.80
CA VAL A 48 0.87 15.03 -3.01
C VAL A 48 1.45 16.04 -3.99
N ILE A 49 0.82 16.20 -5.14
CA ILE A 49 1.36 16.96 -6.27
C ILE A 49 0.38 18.03 -6.69
N ASP A 50 0.83 19.29 -6.77
CA ASP A 50 0.06 20.32 -7.44
C ASP A 50 0.02 20.07 -8.95
N ILE A 51 -1.16 20.26 -9.55
CA ILE A 51 -1.31 20.10 -11.00
C ILE A 51 -0.61 21.23 -11.72
N LYS A 52 -0.84 22.49 -11.30
CA LYS A 52 -0.33 23.67 -12.00
C LYS A 52 1.00 24.15 -11.47
N MET A 53 2.06 23.65 -12.06
CA MET A 53 3.41 24.13 -11.78
C MET A 53 4.10 24.61 -13.05
N PRO A 54 5.00 25.61 -12.95
CA PRO A 54 5.75 26.10 -14.11
C PRO A 54 6.73 25.02 -14.62
N ARG A 55 7.02 25.02 -15.93
CA ARG A 55 7.95 24.15 -16.66
C ARG A 55 7.50 22.71 -16.79
N MET A 56 7.32 22.00 -15.71
CA MET A 56 6.80 20.63 -15.66
C MET A 56 5.58 20.62 -14.74
N ASP A 57 4.40 20.46 -15.30
CA ASP A 57 3.16 20.35 -14.54
C ASP A 57 3.05 18.99 -13.82
N GLY A 58 2.05 18.90 -12.92
CA GLY A 58 1.84 17.68 -12.13
C GLY A 58 1.48 16.46 -12.97
N GLU A 59 0.79 16.64 -14.09
CA GLU A 59 0.42 15.55 -14.98
C GLU A 59 1.62 14.97 -15.73
N GLU A 60 2.49 15.84 -16.24
CA GLU A 60 3.73 15.42 -16.88
C GLU A 60 4.65 14.71 -15.89
N LEU A 61 4.74 15.24 -14.67
CA LEU A 61 5.47 14.60 -13.58
C LEU A 61 4.91 13.21 -13.30
N LEU A 62 3.57 13.07 -13.16
CA LEU A 62 2.93 11.77 -12.91
C LEU A 62 3.21 10.78 -14.02
N LYS A 63 3.09 11.17 -15.30
CA LYS A 63 3.41 10.33 -16.47
C LYS A 63 4.83 9.78 -16.41
N LYS A 64 5.80 10.62 -15.99
CA LYS A 64 7.21 10.21 -15.84
C LYS A 64 7.40 9.27 -14.64
N LEU A 65 6.73 9.54 -13.53
CA LEU A 65 6.78 8.71 -12.33
C LEU A 65 6.16 7.32 -12.56
N ARG A 66 5.03 7.23 -13.26
CA ARG A 66 4.33 5.95 -13.54
C ARG A 66 5.15 4.97 -14.39
N LYS A 67 6.19 5.44 -15.11
CA LYS A 67 7.15 4.56 -15.80
C LYS A 67 8.07 3.82 -14.82
N LYS A 68 8.18 4.26 -13.57
CA LYS A 68 9.16 3.74 -12.60
C LYS A 68 8.54 3.26 -11.29
N THR A 69 7.32 3.71 -10.94
CA THR A 69 6.72 3.45 -9.64
C THR A 69 5.21 3.44 -9.70
N SER A 70 4.60 2.57 -8.88
CA SER A 70 3.16 2.53 -8.56
C SER A 70 2.83 3.28 -7.26
N MET A 71 3.72 4.14 -6.77
CA MET A 71 3.51 4.94 -5.57
C MET A 71 2.18 5.73 -5.66
N PRO A 72 1.35 5.72 -4.61
CA PRO A 72 0.12 6.50 -4.58
C PRO A 72 0.38 7.99 -4.78
N VAL A 73 -0.45 8.63 -5.61
CA VAL A 73 -0.40 10.06 -5.91
C VAL A 73 -1.75 10.71 -5.69
N ILE A 74 -1.78 11.76 -4.87
CA ILE A 74 -2.93 12.63 -4.68
C ILE A 74 -2.64 13.96 -5.37
N PHE A 75 -3.51 14.38 -6.28
CA PHE A 75 -3.40 15.71 -6.85
C PHE A 75 -4.04 16.79 -5.99
N LEU A 76 -3.38 17.94 -5.91
CA LEU A 76 -4.00 19.19 -5.47
C LEU A 76 -4.43 19.98 -6.70
N THR A 77 -5.65 20.50 -6.74
CA THR A 77 -6.19 21.21 -7.89
C THR A 77 -6.93 22.47 -7.46
N SER A 78 -6.90 23.52 -8.28
CA SER A 78 -7.71 24.72 -8.11
C SER A 78 -9.13 24.51 -8.66
N LYS A 79 -10.08 25.38 -8.27
CA LYS A 79 -11.54 25.18 -8.45
C LYS A 79 -12.03 25.05 -9.91
N ASP A 80 -11.30 25.55 -10.87
CA ASP A 80 -11.77 25.73 -12.25
C ASP A 80 -11.51 24.53 -13.17
N GLU A 81 -11.10 23.38 -12.62
CA GLU A 81 -10.52 22.26 -13.36
C GLU A 81 -11.28 20.95 -13.20
N GLU A 82 -12.62 20.97 -13.35
CA GLU A 82 -13.41 19.71 -13.42
C GLU A 82 -12.96 18.79 -14.57
N VAL A 83 -12.41 19.37 -15.63
CA VAL A 83 -11.88 18.63 -16.78
C VAL A 83 -10.57 17.92 -16.41
N ASP A 84 -9.75 18.52 -15.55
CA ASP A 84 -8.46 17.97 -15.13
C ASP A 84 -8.62 16.83 -14.14
N GLU A 85 -9.71 16.80 -13.37
CA GLU A 85 -10.05 15.71 -12.43
C GLU A 85 -10.27 14.37 -13.17
N LEU A 86 -11.02 14.39 -14.27
CA LEU A 86 -11.23 13.22 -15.13
C LEU A 86 -9.96 12.80 -15.88
N LEU A 87 -9.16 13.79 -16.32
CA LEU A 87 -7.92 13.53 -17.03
C LEU A 87 -6.87 12.92 -16.11
N GLY A 88 -6.73 13.44 -14.90
CA GLY A 88 -5.75 12.93 -13.94
C GLY A 88 -6.07 11.51 -13.45
N LEU A 89 -7.35 11.14 -13.27
CA LEU A 89 -7.74 9.75 -13.01
C LEU A 89 -7.36 8.83 -14.18
N LYS A 90 -7.57 9.27 -15.44
CA LYS A 90 -7.13 8.53 -16.63
C LYS A 90 -5.60 8.39 -16.71
N LEU A 91 -4.85 9.34 -16.14
CA LEU A 91 -3.39 9.32 -16.08
C LEU A 91 -2.83 8.46 -14.92
N GLY A 92 -3.71 7.94 -14.07
CA GLY A 92 -3.34 7.04 -12.99
C GLY A 92 -3.05 7.73 -11.66
N ALA A 93 -3.65 8.90 -11.39
CA ALA A 93 -3.72 9.45 -10.04
C ALA A 93 -4.67 8.60 -9.19
N ASP A 94 -4.36 8.48 -7.90
CA ASP A 94 -5.14 7.65 -6.97
C ASP A 94 -6.24 8.45 -6.25
N ASP A 95 -6.10 9.78 -6.19
CA ASP A 95 -7.11 10.67 -5.59
C ASP A 95 -6.86 12.15 -5.94
N PHE A 96 -7.84 13.01 -5.60
CA PHE A 96 -7.83 14.45 -5.80
C PHE A 96 -8.31 15.21 -4.58
N VAL A 97 -7.71 16.39 -4.35
CA VAL A 97 -8.15 17.32 -3.32
C VAL A 97 -8.18 18.74 -3.90
N LYS A 98 -9.34 19.41 -3.80
CA LYS A 98 -9.50 20.78 -4.26
C LYS A 98 -8.88 21.79 -3.28
N LYS A 99 -8.04 22.70 -3.78
CA LYS A 99 -7.42 23.79 -3.00
C LYS A 99 -8.42 24.91 -2.63
N SER A 100 -9.55 24.98 -3.35
CA SER A 100 -10.56 26.05 -3.21
C SER A 100 -11.82 25.57 -2.49
N GLY A 101 -12.66 26.51 -2.01
CA GLY A 101 -13.95 26.17 -1.42
C GLY A 101 -13.90 25.62 -0.01
N GLY A 102 -12.89 25.98 0.78
CA GLY A 102 -12.72 25.49 2.16
C GLY A 102 -11.74 24.31 2.21
N PHE A 103 -10.62 24.42 1.51
CA PHE A 103 -9.53 23.44 1.61
C PHE A 103 -9.27 23.08 3.08
N SER A 104 -9.53 21.84 3.41
CA SER A 104 -9.32 21.33 4.75
C SER A 104 -8.12 20.39 4.76
N THR A 105 -7.07 20.82 5.43
CA THR A 105 -5.88 19.97 5.68
C THR A 105 -6.27 18.64 6.34
N LYS A 106 -7.33 18.63 7.17
CA LYS A 106 -7.85 17.40 7.77
C LYS A 106 -8.36 16.42 6.71
N VAL A 107 -9.05 16.92 5.67
CA VAL A 107 -9.52 16.07 4.56
C VAL A 107 -8.34 15.48 3.81
N LEU A 108 -7.30 16.27 3.52
CA LEU A 108 -6.08 15.77 2.88
C LEU A 108 -5.40 14.68 3.73
N ILE A 109 -5.27 14.89 5.04
CA ILE A 109 -4.70 13.91 5.97
C ILE A 109 -5.45 12.57 5.92
N GLU A 110 -6.79 12.61 5.97
CA GLU A 110 -7.59 11.38 5.91
C GLU A 110 -7.46 10.67 4.55
N ARG A 111 -7.38 11.40 3.45
CA ARG A 111 -7.15 10.82 2.11
C ARG A 111 -5.76 10.19 2.01
N ILE A 112 -4.73 10.83 2.55
CA ILE A 112 -3.38 10.25 2.65
C ILE A 112 -3.43 8.92 3.41
N ARG A 113 -4.10 8.88 4.58
CA ARG A 113 -4.24 7.65 5.38
C ARG A 113 -4.96 6.54 4.61
N VAL A 114 -6.03 6.88 3.88
CA VAL A 114 -6.76 5.92 3.05
C VAL A 114 -5.88 5.33 1.94
N GLN A 115 -5.11 6.16 1.23
CA GLN A 115 -4.25 5.67 0.14
C GLN A 115 -3.07 4.84 0.67
N LEU A 116 -2.49 5.22 1.81
CA LEU A 116 -1.43 4.42 2.45
C LEU A 116 -1.95 3.06 2.92
N ARG A 117 -3.17 2.99 3.46
CA ARG A 117 -3.81 1.73 3.84
C ARG A 117 -4.06 0.84 2.63
N LYS A 118 -4.64 1.37 1.55
CA LYS A 118 -4.83 0.62 0.28
C LYS A 118 -3.53 0.07 -0.28
N LYS A 119 -2.44 0.85 -0.20
CA LYS A 119 -1.11 0.39 -0.62
C LYS A 119 -0.66 -0.81 0.20
N ASN A 120 -0.85 -0.79 1.52
CA ASN A 120 -0.49 -1.90 2.39
C ASN A 120 -1.39 -3.12 2.14
N ASP A 121 -2.70 -2.93 2.01
CA ASP A 121 -3.66 -4.00 1.68
C ASP A 121 -3.28 -4.67 0.34
N ASN A 122 -2.98 -3.88 -0.70
CA ASN A 122 -2.52 -4.40 -2.00
C ASN A 122 -1.17 -5.13 -1.93
N LEU A 123 -0.25 -4.70 -1.06
CA LEU A 123 1.01 -5.41 -0.82
C LEU A 123 0.78 -6.74 -0.10
N GLU A 124 -0.18 -6.78 0.82
CA GLU A 124 -0.60 -8.01 1.49
C GLU A 124 -1.33 -8.97 0.52
N GLU A 125 -2.24 -8.46 -0.32
CA GLU A 125 -2.89 -9.24 -1.37
C GLU A 125 -1.90 -9.79 -2.41
N ASN A 126 -0.94 -8.99 -2.87
CA ASN A 126 0.09 -9.43 -3.81
C ASN A 126 1.06 -10.47 -3.20
N ARG A 127 1.24 -10.47 -1.88
CA ARG A 127 1.99 -11.50 -1.16
C ARG A 127 1.13 -12.71 -0.79
N ASN A 128 -0.18 -12.70 -1.12
CA ASN A 128 -1.15 -13.69 -0.64
C ASN A 128 -1.11 -13.88 0.88
N ILE A 129 -0.78 -12.83 1.62
CA ILE A 129 -0.73 -12.89 3.09
C ILE A 129 -2.14 -13.16 3.61
N ILE A 130 -2.25 -14.20 4.42
CA ILE A 130 -3.50 -14.55 5.09
C ILE A 130 -3.43 -14.03 6.51
N SER A 131 -4.33 -13.10 6.86
CA SER A 131 -4.43 -12.55 8.22
C SER A 131 -5.78 -12.92 8.83
N HIS A 132 -5.76 -13.53 10.02
CA HIS A 132 -6.96 -13.83 10.80
C HIS A 132 -6.71 -13.67 12.29
N GLY A 133 -7.33 -12.69 12.91
CA GLY A 133 -7.10 -12.36 14.31
C GLY A 133 -5.62 -12.04 14.58
N LYS A 134 -4.99 -12.87 15.41
CA LYS A 134 -3.56 -12.73 15.74
C LYS A 134 -2.62 -13.48 14.80
N LEU A 135 -3.17 -14.31 13.91
CA LEU A 135 -2.41 -15.12 12.97
C LEU A 135 -2.14 -14.31 11.69
N LYS A 136 -0.89 -14.34 11.24
CA LYS A 136 -0.46 -13.82 9.94
C LYS A 136 0.44 -14.84 9.25
N LEU A 137 0.10 -15.19 7.99
CA LEU A 137 0.83 -16.16 7.19
C LEU A 137 1.32 -15.52 5.91
N ASP A 138 2.60 -15.63 5.60
CA ASP A 138 3.19 -15.26 4.31
C ASP A 138 3.55 -16.51 3.49
N PRO A 139 2.71 -16.90 2.51
CA PRO A 139 2.97 -18.07 1.68
C PRO A 139 4.20 -17.96 0.78
N SER A 140 4.65 -16.75 0.48
CA SER A 140 5.82 -16.53 -0.37
C SER A 140 7.13 -16.86 0.34
N GLN A 141 7.15 -16.71 1.67
CA GLN A 141 8.32 -16.97 2.52
C GLN A 141 8.13 -18.16 3.47
N LEU A 142 6.95 -18.78 3.46
CA LEU A 142 6.54 -19.83 4.42
C LEU A 142 6.71 -19.35 5.88
N GLU A 143 6.37 -18.08 6.13
CA GLU A 143 6.49 -17.46 7.45
C GLU A 143 5.13 -17.38 8.14
N CYS A 144 5.15 -17.62 9.46
CA CYS A 144 3.99 -17.55 10.32
C CYS A 144 4.29 -16.65 11.52
N GLU A 145 3.41 -15.67 11.73
CA GLU A 145 3.44 -14.77 12.88
C GLU A 145 2.20 -14.98 13.75
N TRP A 146 2.37 -14.93 15.05
CA TRP A 146 1.30 -14.90 16.03
C TRP A 146 1.42 -13.67 16.93
N ASP A 147 0.40 -12.83 16.98
CA ASP A 147 0.37 -11.60 17.79
C ASP A 147 1.58 -10.66 17.51
N GLY A 148 1.96 -10.54 16.24
CA GLY A 148 3.08 -9.69 15.79
C GLY A 148 4.47 -10.26 16.09
N LYS A 149 4.58 -11.52 16.52
CA LYS A 149 5.85 -12.20 16.76
C LYS A 149 5.98 -13.40 15.84
N GLN A 150 7.14 -13.56 15.23
CA GLN A 150 7.46 -14.80 14.51
C GLN A 150 7.47 -15.98 15.48
N LEU A 151 7.03 -17.13 15.01
CA LEU A 151 7.14 -18.36 15.78
C LEU A 151 8.62 -18.69 16.04
N PRO A 152 8.97 -19.19 17.25
CA PRO A 152 10.35 -19.50 17.61
C PRO A 152 10.96 -20.57 16.70
N ASP A 153 10.15 -21.54 16.28
CA ASP A 153 10.52 -22.57 15.31
C ASP A 153 9.75 -22.36 13.99
N LYS A 154 10.45 -22.44 12.86
CA LYS A 154 9.81 -22.35 11.55
C LYS A 154 8.95 -23.59 11.33
N LEU A 155 7.71 -23.36 10.87
CA LEU A 155 6.86 -24.45 10.43
C LEU A 155 7.50 -25.19 9.24
N THR A 156 7.39 -26.50 9.22
CA THR A 156 7.67 -27.29 8.01
C THR A 156 6.70 -26.88 6.89
N THR A 157 7.03 -27.22 5.66
CA THR A 157 6.15 -26.92 4.50
C THR A 157 4.77 -27.55 4.71
N THR A 158 4.71 -28.79 5.21
CA THR A 158 3.46 -29.50 5.50
C THR A 158 2.62 -28.79 6.56
N GLU A 159 3.21 -28.46 7.70
CA GLU A 159 2.54 -27.71 8.79
C GLU A 159 2.04 -26.35 8.30
N PHE A 160 2.87 -25.64 7.53
CA PHE A 160 2.47 -24.35 6.96
C PHE A 160 1.25 -24.50 6.03
N LEU A 161 1.22 -25.50 5.16
CA LEU A 161 0.11 -25.74 4.24
C LEU A 161 -1.19 -26.09 4.99
N ILE A 162 -1.10 -26.88 6.04
CA ILE A 162 -2.24 -27.22 6.92
C ILE A 162 -2.79 -25.94 7.58
N VAL A 163 -1.93 -25.17 8.24
CA VAL A 163 -2.34 -23.91 8.91
C VAL A 163 -2.93 -22.94 7.90
N LYS A 164 -2.32 -22.81 6.73
CA LYS A 164 -2.82 -21.98 5.62
C LYS A 164 -4.23 -22.39 5.19
N GLU A 165 -4.48 -23.69 5.01
CA GLU A 165 -5.80 -24.18 4.59
C GLU A 165 -6.87 -23.96 5.65
N LEU A 166 -6.54 -24.13 6.93
CA LEU A 166 -7.44 -23.83 8.05
C LEU A 166 -7.73 -22.33 8.17
N ALA A 167 -6.72 -21.48 7.93
CA ALA A 167 -6.85 -20.02 8.02
C ALA A 167 -7.63 -19.37 6.87
N LYS A 168 -7.74 -20.01 5.71
CA LYS A 168 -8.51 -19.48 4.57
C LYS A 168 -10.00 -19.26 4.88
N ARG A 169 -10.59 -20.13 5.68
CA ARG A 169 -12.01 -20.08 6.06
C ARG A 169 -12.18 -20.45 7.53
N PRO A 170 -11.94 -19.53 8.44
CA PRO A 170 -12.09 -19.78 9.88
C PRO A 170 -13.53 -20.17 10.24
N GLY A 171 -13.66 -21.10 11.17
CA GLY A 171 -14.97 -21.62 11.61
C GLY A 171 -15.54 -22.74 10.75
N ILE A 172 -14.91 -23.10 9.62
CA ILE A 172 -15.29 -24.26 8.83
C ILE A 172 -14.44 -25.46 9.25
N ILE A 173 -15.11 -26.53 9.65
CA ILE A 173 -14.45 -27.80 9.98
C ILE A 173 -13.95 -28.43 8.68
N LYS A 174 -12.70 -28.86 8.66
CA LYS A 174 -12.07 -29.60 7.57
C LYS A 174 -11.92 -31.06 7.95
N GLU A 175 -12.18 -31.95 6.99
CA GLU A 175 -11.93 -33.37 7.17
C GLU A 175 -10.43 -33.69 6.99
N ARG A 176 -9.96 -34.80 7.58
CA ARG A 176 -8.57 -35.24 7.45
C ARG A 176 -8.13 -35.38 6.01
N SER A 177 -8.95 -36.03 5.18
CA SER A 177 -8.70 -36.19 3.74
C SER A 177 -8.42 -34.87 3.04
N GLN A 178 -9.21 -33.82 3.33
CA GLN A 178 -9.04 -32.49 2.75
C GLN A 178 -7.71 -31.82 3.17
N LEU A 179 -7.23 -32.08 4.38
CA LEU A 179 -5.94 -31.58 4.85
C LEU A 179 -4.79 -32.38 4.24
N MET A 180 -4.97 -33.69 4.07
CA MET A 180 -4.01 -34.57 3.39
C MET A 180 -3.77 -34.14 1.94
N ASP A 181 -4.85 -33.90 1.16
CA ASP A 181 -4.78 -33.44 -0.24
C ASP A 181 -3.96 -32.14 -0.39
N VAL A 182 -4.01 -31.26 0.62
CA VAL A 182 -3.29 -29.99 0.60
C VAL A 182 -1.85 -30.14 1.10
N ALA A 183 -1.61 -30.98 2.10
CA ALA A 183 -0.33 -31.17 2.75
C ALA A 183 0.63 -32.04 1.93
N TYR A 184 0.08 -33.02 1.22
CA TYR A 184 0.83 -34.00 0.46
C TYR A 184 0.33 -34.00 -0.99
N ARG A 185 1.21 -33.78 -1.97
CA ARG A 185 0.85 -33.85 -3.39
C ARG A 185 0.55 -35.29 -3.80
N GLU A 186 -0.28 -35.47 -4.84
CA GLU A 186 -0.90 -36.73 -5.33
C GLU A 186 0.02 -37.96 -5.50
N ASP A 187 1.35 -37.82 -5.40
CA ASP A 187 2.30 -38.91 -5.71
C ASP A 187 2.75 -39.76 -4.49
N THR A 188 2.16 -39.56 -3.32
CA THR A 188 2.61 -40.29 -2.13
C THR A 188 1.41 -40.97 -1.45
N GLU A 189 1.35 -42.32 -1.48
CA GLU A 189 0.44 -43.10 -0.62
C GLU A 189 0.83 -42.90 0.85
N ILE A 190 0.14 -42.01 1.54
CA ILE A 190 0.34 -41.72 2.97
C ILE A 190 -0.93 -42.05 3.72
N GLU A 191 -0.84 -42.75 4.83
CA GLU A 191 -2.00 -43.08 5.66
C GLU A 191 -2.61 -41.83 6.31
N ASP A 192 -3.95 -41.75 6.39
CA ASP A 192 -4.70 -40.63 6.97
C ASP A 192 -4.27 -40.22 8.39
N ARG A 193 -3.70 -41.14 9.15
CA ARG A 193 -3.20 -40.92 10.51
C ARG A 193 -1.92 -40.09 10.58
N THR A 194 -1.19 -39.94 9.48
CA THR A 194 0.05 -39.14 9.43
C THR A 194 -0.24 -37.66 9.71
N ILE A 195 -1.43 -37.17 9.39
CA ILE A 195 -1.83 -35.79 9.68
C ILE A 195 -1.94 -35.50 11.19
N ASP A 196 -2.22 -36.52 12.01
CA ASP A 196 -2.38 -36.38 13.47
C ASP A 196 -1.04 -36.12 14.17
N SER A 197 0.09 -36.28 13.48
CA SER A 197 1.44 -35.98 14.00
C SER A 197 1.89 -34.52 13.77
N HIS A 198 1.17 -33.76 12.99
CA HIS A 198 1.41 -32.34 12.70
C HIS A 198 0.42 -31.45 13.43
#